data_519acd1dbf2ddcbf5ab525ffec96d02b
#
_entry.id   519acd1dbf2ddcbf5ab525ffec96d02b
#
_cell.length_a   1.000
_cell.length_b   1.000
_cell.length_c   1.000
_cell.angle_alpha   90.00
_cell.angle_beta   90.00
_cell.angle_gamma   90.00
#
_symmetry.space_group_name_H-M   'P 1'
#
loop_
_entity.id
_entity.type
_entity.pdbx_description
1 polymer ?
#
loop_
_entity_poly.entity_id
_entity_poly.type
_entity_poly.pdbx_seq_one_letter_code
_entity_poly.pdbx_strand_id
1 'polypeptide(L)'
;MIISREKFMKIANVAEELGCKVVYDSTKKISFNTRMYITVPYEFTLENAYALAHEIGHVIDYVNDELDHDKWFHDWSYRVNAEMSAWVHAYKLLEKLEIPLHHWQSHVNSKLANYFILPKVI
;
A
#
# COMPACT_ATOMS: atom_id res chain seq x y z
N MET A 1 14.56 7.39 6.22
CA MET A 1 14.87 8.59 5.41
C MET A 1 13.62 9.46 5.34
N ILE A 2 13.79 10.73 5.58
CA ILE A 2 12.70 11.71 5.49
C ILE A 2 12.59 12.20 4.05
N ILE A 3 11.36 12.35 3.54
CA ILE A 3 11.11 12.97 2.25
C ILE A 3 10.36 14.28 2.45
N SER A 4 10.33 15.14 1.43
CA SER A 4 9.61 16.40 1.55
C SER A 4 8.10 16.18 1.66
N ARG A 5 7.41 17.08 2.36
CA ARG A 5 5.96 17.08 2.42
C ARG A 5 5.34 17.13 1.02
N GLU A 6 5.93 17.93 0.14
CA GLU A 6 5.47 18.07 -1.25
C GLU A 6 5.46 16.73 -1.98
N LYS A 7 6.54 15.95 -1.88
CA LYS A 7 6.61 14.61 -2.50
C LYS A 7 5.59 13.66 -1.89
N PHE A 8 5.46 13.67 -0.58
CA PHE A 8 4.47 12.83 0.11
C PHE A 8 3.05 13.18 -0.34
N MET A 9 2.73 14.47 -0.45
CA MET A 9 1.41 14.93 -0.88
C MET A 9 1.10 14.57 -2.33
N LYS A 10 2.10 14.45 -3.20
CA LYS A 10 1.88 13.95 -4.56
C LYS A 10 1.32 12.52 -4.54
N ILE A 11 1.81 11.69 -3.62
CA ILE A 11 1.30 10.32 -3.45
C ILE A 11 -0.12 10.36 -2.89
N ALA A 12 -0.35 11.13 -1.84
CA ALA A 12 -1.67 11.26 -1.22
C ALA A 12 -2.72 11.76 -2.21
N ASN A 13 -2.35 12.70 -3.09
CA ASN A 13 -3.26 13.23 -4.12
C ASN A 13 -3.73 12.15 -5.10
N VAL A 14 -2.89 11.17 -5.41
CA VAL A 14 -3.31 10.05 -6.26
C VAL A 14 -4.43 9.26 -5.60
N ALA A 15 -4.33 9.01 -4.29
CA ALA A 15 -5.40 8.34 -3.55
C ALA A 15 -6.71 9.12 -3.63
N GLU A 16 -6.64 10.44 -3.49
CA GLU A 16 -7.83 11.31 -3.57
C GLU A 16 -8.44 11.30 -4.97
N GLU A 17 -7.62 11.31 -6.02
CA GLU A 17 -8.08 11.20 -7.40
C GLU A 17 -8.83 9.88 -7.67
N LEU A 18 -8.48 8.82 -6.95
CA LEU A 18 -9.15 7.53 -7.04
C LEU A 18 -10.43 7.46 -6.19
N GLY A 19 -10.76 8.53 -5.47
CA GLY A 19 -11.95 8.60 -4.63
C GLY A 19 -11.71 8.25 -3.17
N CYS A 20 -10.45 8.09 -2.75
CA CYS A 20 -10.12 7.84 -1.35
C CYS A 20 -9.94 9.12 -0.57
N LYS A 21 -10.30 9.08 0.71
CA LYS A 21 -9.93 10.11 1.68
C LYS A 21 -8.71 9.63 2.45
N VAL A 22 -7.66 10.45 2.48
CA VAL A 22 -6.47 10.18 3.29
C VAL A 22 -6.64 10.82 4.65
N VAL A 23 -6.57 10.02 5.70
CA VAL A 23 -6.73 10.46 7.09
C VAL A 23 -5.40 10.28 7.81
N TYR A 24 -4.90 11.36 8.41
CA TYR A 24 -3.64 11.33 9.15
C TYR A 24 -3.93 11.03 10.63
N ASP A 25 -3.41 9.91 11.11
CA ASP A 25 -3.55 9.49 12.50
C ASP A 25 -2.32 8.69 12.93
N SER A 26 -1.44 9.34 13.69
CA SER A 26 -0.16 8.74 14.12
C SER A 26 -0.33 7.62 15.14
N THR A 27 -1.54 7.38 15.65
CA THR A 27 -1.81 6.28 16.57
C THR A 27 -2.20 4.98 15.86
N LYS A 28 -2.39 5.03 14.54
CA LYS A 28 -2.87 3.90 13.75
C LYS A 28 -1.85 3.46 12.72
N LYS A 29 -1.89 2.17 12.38
CA LYS A 29 -1.13 1.62 11.26
C LYS A 29 -1.73 2.08 9.95
N ILE A 30 -0.89 2.15 8.91
CA ILE A 30 -1.36 2.45 7.56
C ILE A 30 -2.29 1.33 7.11
N SER A 31 -3.48 1.70 6.65
CA SER A 31 -4.48 0.74 6.19
C SER A 31 -5.47 1.40 5.23
N PHE A 32 -6.03 0.58 4.35
CA PHE A 32 -7.14 0.93 3.48
C PHE A 32 -8.38 0.14 3.90
N ASN A 33 -9.55 0.76 3.84
CA ASN A 33 -10.81 0.07 4.10
C ASN A 33 -11.81 0.27 2.96
N THR A 34 -12.86 -0.56 2.95
CA THR A 34 -13.89 -0.56 1.90
C THR A 34 -14.73 0.72 1.84
N ARG A 35 -14.62 1.58 2.84
CA ARG A 35 -15.29 2.90 2.85
C ARG A 35 -14.47 3.94 2.10
N MET A 36 -13.38 3.53 1.45
CA MET A 36 -12.49 4.38 0.68
C MET A 36 -11.74 5.40 1.55
N TYR A 37 -11.28 4.96 2.73
CA TYR A 37 -10.36 5.71 3.57
C TYR A 37 -9.01 5.02 3.60
N ILE A 38 -7.95 5.82 3.52
CA ILE A 38 -6.60 5.38 3.84
C ILE A 38 -6.16 6.15 5.07
N THR A 39 -5.81 5.44 6.13
CA THR A 39 -5.23 6.02 7.34
C THR A 39 -3.72 5.92 7.26
N VAL A 40 -3.02 7.01 7.54
CA VAL A 40 -1.56 7.07 7.48
C VAL A 40 -1.03 7.93 8.64
N PRO A 41 0.11 7.55 9.26
CA PRO A 41 0.74 8.41 10.27
C PRO A 41 1.18 9.74 9.67
N TYR A 42 1.13 10.81 10.47
CA TYR A 42 1.58 12.13 10.04
C TYR A 42 3.10 12.22 10.18
N GLU A 43 3.79 11.43 9.40
CA GLU A 43 5.25 11.38 9.31
C GLU A 43 5.66 11.17 7.85
N PHE A 44 6.44 12.09 7.32
CA PHE A 44 6.84 12.07 5.91
C PHE A 44 8.16 11.32 5.74
N THR A 45 8.12 10.04 6.02
CA THR A 45 9.25 9.13 5.80
C THR A 45 9.09 8.38 4.49
N LEU A 46 10.20 7.91 3.96
CA LEU A 46 10.18 7.10 2.74
C LEU A 46 9.43 5.78 2.98
N GLU A 47 9.57 5.19 4.17
CA GLU A 47 8.87 3.97 4.55
C GLU A 47 7.35 4.18 4.54
N ASN A 48 6.88 5.30 5.07
CA ASN A 48 5.46 5.64 5.04
C ASN A 48 4.98 5.95 3.62
N ALA A 49 5.83 6.55 2.79
CA ALA A 49 5.53 6.76 1.37
C ALA A 49 5.33 5.43 0.65
N TYR A 50 6.20 4.46 0.91
CA TYR A 50 6.06 3.11 0.33
C TYR A 50 4.78 2.43 0.78
N ALA A 51 4.47 2.50 2.08
CA ALA A 51 3.26 1.92 2.63
C ALA A 51 2.00 2.59 2.08
N LEU A 52 2.00 3.90 1.93
CA LEU A 52 0.88 4.64 1.33
C LEU A 52 0.70 4.23 -0.14
N ALA A 53 1.78 4.16 -0.91
CA ALA A 53 1.73 3.72 -2.31
C ALA A 53 1.19 2.28 -2.42
N HIS A 54 1.56 1.41 -1.49
CA HIS A 54 1.04 0.04 -1.42
C HIS A 54 -0.47 0.02 -1.19
N GLU A 55 -0.99 0.82 -0.26
CA GLU A 55 -2.42 0.92 -0.03
C GLU A 55 -3.15 1.49 -1.25
N ILE A 56 -2.55 2.46 -1.94
CA ILE A 56 -3.08 2.96 -3.21
C ILE A 56 -3.13 1.85 -4.26
N GLY A 57 -2.15 0.96 -4.26
CA GLY A 57 -2.18 -0.23 -5.12
C GLY A 57 -3.41 -1.09 -4.88
N HIS A 58 -3.78 -1.32 -3.63
CA HIS A 58 -5.03 -2.01 -3.30
C HIS A 58 -6.26 -1.24 -3.76
N VAL A 59 -6.24 0.09 -3.65
CA VAL A 59 -7.35 0.93 -4.13
C VAL A 59 -7.52 0.76 -5.63
N ILE A 60 -6.44 0.77 -6.40
CA ILE A 60 -6.48 0.57 -7.86
C ILE A 60 -7.17 -0.75 -8.19
N ASP A 61 -6.77 -1.83 -7.54
CA ASP A 61 -7.38 -3.15 -7.76
C ASP A 61 -8.86 -3.16 -7.32
N TYR A 62 -9.16 -2.49 -6.21
CA TYR A 62 -10.53 -2.43 -5.69
C TYR A 62 -11.48 -1.68 -6.63
N VAL A 63 -11.08 -0.50 -7.12
CA VAL A 63 -11.94 0.30 -8.01
C VAL A 63 -12.09 -0.33 -9.40
N ASN A 64 -11.17 -1.22 -9.78
CA ASN A 64 -11.24 -2.00 -11.02
C ASN A 64 -11.92 -3.37 -10.84
N ASP A 65 -12.57 -3.61 -9.70
CA ASP A 65 -13.21 -4.88 -9.35
C ASP A 65 -12.26 -6.08 -9.37
N GLU A 66 -10.98 -5.84 -9.11
CA GLU A 66 -9.95 -6.89 -9.07
C GLU A 66 -9.56 -7.29 -7.65
N LEU A 67 -10.21 -6.73 -6.64
CA LEU A 67 -9.96 -7.06 -5.24
C LEU A 67 -11.26 -7.46 -4.54
N ASP A 68 -11.31 -8.73 -4.13
CA ASP A 68 -12.39 -9.30 -3.34
C ASP A 68 -11.89 -9.48 -1.90
N HIS A 69 -12.43 -8.70 -0.96
CA HIS A 69 -11.99 -8.72 0.43
C HIS A 69 -12.26 -10.06 1.12
N ASP A 70 -13.35 -10.74 0.81
CA ASP A 70 -13.64 -12.06 1.39
C ASP A 70 -12.59 -13.08 0.97
N LYS A 71 -12.24 -13.12 -0.31
CA LYS A 71 -11.18 -13.98 -0.81
C LYS A 71 -9.83 -13.62 -0.21
N TRP A 72 -9.56 -12.34 -0.01
CA TRP A 72 -8.32 -11.90 0.62
C TRP A 72 -8.18 -12.46 2.03
N PHE A 73 -9.27 -12.51 2.80
CA PHE A 73 -9.25 -13.07 4.15
C PHE A 73 -9.17 -14.58 4.18
N HIS A 74 -9.79 -15.29 3.25
CA HIS A 74 -10.02 -16.73 3.33
C HIS A 74 -9.18 -17.58 2.38
N ASP A 75 -8.59 -16.99 1.35
CA ASP A 75 -7.78 -17.69 0.35
C ASP A 75 -6.36 -17.15 0.36
N TRP A 76 -5.41 -17.98 0.85
CA TRP A 76 -4.02 -17.58 0.96
C TRP A 76 -3.39 -17.21 -0.39
N SER A 77 -3.62 -18.00 -1.42
CA SER A 77 -3.04 -17.71 -2.74
C SER A 77 -3.60 -16.43 -3.36
N TYR A 78 -4.88 -16.19 -3.17
CA TYR A 78 -5.51 -14.92 -3.59
C TYR A 78 -4.89 -13.73 -2.86
N ARG A 79 -4.69 -13.86 -1.55
CA ARG A 79 -4.08 -12.80 -0.72
C ARG A 79 -2.66 -12.48 -1.21
N VAL A 80 -1.83 -13.48 -1.43
CA VAL A 80 -0.46 -13.29 -1.92
C VAL A 80 -0.47 -12.57 -3.26
N ASN A 81 -1.29 -13.00 -4.20
CA ASN A 81 -1.41 -12.35 -5.51
C ASN A 81 -1.88 -10.90 -5.38
N ALA A 82 -2.86 -10.64 -4.53
CA ALA A 82 -3.37 -9.28 -4.30
C ALA A 82 -2.29 -8.37 -3.71
N GLU A 83 -1.49 -8.89 -2.76
CA GLU A 83 -0.39 -8.13 -2.16
C GLU A 83 0.72 -7.87 -3.16
N MET A 84 1.07 -8.83 -4.00
CA MET A 84 2.06 -8.63 -5.07
C MET A 84 1.57 -7.60 -6.07
N SER A 85 0.31 -7.66 -6.49
CA SER A 85 -0.31 -6.68 -7.38
C SER A 85 -0.22 -5.27 -6.81
N ALA A 86 -0.55 -5.10 -5.54
CA ALA A 86 -0.47 -3.80 -4.86
C ALA A 86 0.96 -3.25 -4.85
N TRP A 87 1.97 -4.08 -4.60
CA TRP A 87 3.36 -3.65 -4.64
C TRP A 87 3.83 -3.30 -6.06
N VAL A 88 3.35 -3.99 -7.08
CA VAL A 88 3.65 -3.64 -8.49
C VAL A 88 3.05 -2.28 -8.84
N HIS A 89 1.80 -2.03 -8.45
CA HIS A 89 1.18 -0.72 -8.63
C HIS A 89 1.95 0.37 -7.88
N ALA A 90 2.38 0.08 -6.64
CA ALA A 90 3.14 1.01 -5.83
C ALA A 90 4.47 1.39 -6.50
N TYR A 91 5.20 0.41 -7.03
CA TYR A 91 6.44 0.65 -7.76
C TYR A 91 6.22 1.60 -8.95
N LYS A 92 5.23 1.30 -9.77
CA LYS A 92 4.91 2.11 -10.95
C LYS A 92 4.52 3.53 -10.57
N LEU A 93 3.75 3.69 -9.52
CA LEU A 93 3.32 5.00 -9.03
C LEU A 93 4.51 5.82 -8.54
N LEU A 94 5.36 5.24 -7.71
CA LEU A 94 6.52 5.93 -7.17
C LEU A 94 7.51 6.32 -8.25
N GLU A 95 7.73 5.46 -9.24
CA GLU A 95 8.56 5.75 -10.39
C GLU A 95 8.00 6.93 -11.19
N LYS A 96 6.70 6.90 -11.48
CA LYS A 96 6.01 7.97 -12.21
C LYS A 96 6.11 9.31 -11.49
N LEU A 97 6.02 9.32 -10.17
CA LEU A 97 6.10 10.52 -9.35
C LEU A 97 7.53 10.93 -9.02
N GLU A 98 8.52 10.19 -9.51
CA GLU A 98 9.94 10.44 -9.27
C GLU A 98 10.30 10.44 -7.78
N ILE A 99 9.66 9.56 -7.02
CA ILE A 99 9.97 9.33 -5.61
C ILE A 99 11.18 8.40 -5.51
N PRO A 100 12.19 8.69 -4.66
CA PRO A 100 13.34 7.82 -4.49
C PRO A 100 12.94 6.40 -4.07
N LEU A 101 13.68 5.41 -4.56
CA LEU A 101 13.43 3.99 -4.28
C LEU A 101 14.53 3.36 -3.42
N HIS A 102 15.08 4.12 -2.48
CA HIS A 102 16.10 3.64 -1.55
C HIS A 102 15.56 2.47 -0.72
N HIS A 103 16.30 1.37 -0.72
CA HIS A 103 15.95 0.16 0.02
C HIS A 103 14.58 -0.42 -0.34
N TRP A 104 14.06 -0.10 -1.52
CA TRP A 104 12.77 -0.60 -2.00
C TRP A 104 12.69 -2.12 -1.96
N GLN A 105 13.69 -2.79 -2.54
CA GLN A 105 13.69 -4.26 -2.63
C GLN A 105 13.60 -4.92 -1.25
N SER A 106 14.42 -4.45 -0.30
CA SER A 106 14.40 -5.02 1.05
C SER A 106 13.12 -4.69 1.80
N HIS A 107 12.56 -3.50 1.58
CA HIS A 107 11.27 -3.11 2.17
C HIS A 107 10.15 -4.03 1.69
N VAL A 108 10.02 -4.22 0.38
CA VAL A 108 8.99 -5.08 -0.21
C VAL A 108 9.19 -6.54 0.22
N ASN A 109 10.43 -7.04 0.18
CA ASN A 109 10.72 -8.40 0.61
C ASN A 109 10.32 -8.65 2.05
N SER A 110 10.60 -7.71 2.96
CA SER A 110 10.23 -7.85 4.37
C SER A 110 8.70 -7.89 4.57
N LYS A 111 7.97 -7.11 3.77
CA LYS A 111 6.49 -7.10 3.84
C LYS A 111 5.89 -8.37 3.24
N LEU A 112 6.35 -8.79 2.07
CA LEU A 112 5.86 -10.00 1.41
C LEU A 112 6.19 -11.27 2.19
N ALA A 113 7.31 -11.31 2.92
CA ALA A 113 7.69 -12.47 3.72
C ALA A 113 6.60 -12.88 4.70
N ASN A 114 5.83 -11.92 5.22
CA ASN A 114 4.72 -12.20 6.15
C ASN A 114 3.60 -13.02 5.50
N TYR A 115 3.44 -12.92 4.18
CA TYR A 115 2.39 -13.62 3.44
C TYR A 115 2.84 -14.99 2.93
N PHE A 116 4.15 -15.27 2.92
CA PHE A 116 4.67 -16.57 2.52
C PHE A 116 4.73 -17.59 3.65
N ILE A 117 4.29 -17.23 4.85
CA ILE A 117 4.15 -18.17 5.96
C ILE A 117 2.92 -19.03 5.68
N LEU A 118 3.16 -20.30 5.33
CA LEU A 118 2.08 -21.24 5.08
C LEU A 118 1.34 -21.57 6.37
N PRO A 119 0.01 -21.79 6.30
CA PRO A 119 -0.72 -22.34 7.43
C PRO A 119 -0.09 -23.64 7.89
N LYS A 120 -0.07 -23.90 9.20
CA LYS A 120 0.43 -25.17 9.70
C LYS A 120 -0.44 -26.31 9.15
N VAL A 121 0.22 -27.19 8.41
CA VAL A 121 -0.40 -28.44 7.97
C VAL A 121 -0.02 -29.49 9.01
N ILE A 122 -1.01 -30.07 9.61
CA ILE A 122 -0.81 -31.12 10.60
C ILE A 122 -0.94 -32.48 9.91
#